data_4972b813ff3c56df2204e52ade656599
#
_entry.id   4972b813ff3c56df2204e52ade656599
#
_cell.length_a   1.000
_cell.length_b   1.000
_cell.length_c   1.000
_cell.angle_alpha   90.00
_cell.angle_beta   90.00
_cell.angle_gamma   90.00
#
_symmetry.space_group_name_H-M   'P 1'
#
loop_
_entity.id
_entity.type
_entity.pdbx_description
1 polymer ?
#
loop_
_entity_poly.entity_id
_entity_poly.type
_entity_poly.pdbx_seq_one_letter_code
_entity_poly.pdbx_strand_id
1 'polypeptide(L)'
;PDLGAEAALMALDDAGLNIGNMEAFYCGNLGQANAMVGQRILQEIGQTGIPVVNCANACATGATAFREAWTSIKAGLYDVVLAVGVEQMGTGLLGGAGGGVGIPKEGLLGSGTMPAVFAEAGMEHARNFGTTFEQFAKISVKNHHHSTMNPKARYQIETPLDEVMNAEMISYPNTKLMCSVNVDGAAA
;
A
#
# COMPACT_ATOMS: atom_id res chain seq x y z
N PRO A 1 -14.64 6.27 1.96
CA PRO A 1 -14.86 5.75 3.35
C PRO A 1 -15.34 4.31 3.34
N ASP A 2 -16.24 3.92 2.47
CA ASP A 2 -16.94 2.63 2.45
C ASP A 2 -15.97 1.42 2.55
N LEU A 3 -14.93 1.37 1.72
CA LEU A 3 -13.91 0.31 1.77
C LEU A 3 -13.24 0.23 3.15
N GLY A 4 -12.88 1.39 3.71
CA GLY A 4 -12.24 1.44 5.03
C GLY A 4 -13.21 1.06 6.15
N ALA A 5 -14.47 1.43 6.04
CA ALA A 5 -15.52 1.05 6.99
C ALA A 5 -15.78 -0.46 6.97
N GLU A 6 -15.87 -1.06 5.76
CA GLU A 6 -16.01 -2.51 5.61
C GLU A 6 -14.83 -3.26 6.25
N ALA A 7 -13.59 -2.87 5.94
CA ALA A 7 -12.41 -3.49 6.53
C ALA A 7 -12.38 -3.36 8.06
N ALA A 8 -12.71 -2.17 8.59
CA ALA A 8 -12.78 -1.93 10.02
C ALA A 8 -13.83 -2.81 10.71
N LEU A 9 -15.04 -2.90 10.15
CA LEU A 9 -16.11 -3.73 10.71
C LEU A 9 -15.75 -5.22 10.67
N MET A 10 -15.11 -5.70 9.60
CA MET A 10 -14.63 -7.08 9.50
C MET A 10 -13.57 -7.39 10.56
N ALA A 11 -12.62 -6.48 10.79
CA ALA A 11 -11.59 -6.66 11.82
C ALA A 11 -12.18 -6.65 13.24
N LEU A 12 -13.14 -5.77 13.50
CA LEU A 12 -13.85 -5.73 14.79
C LEU A 12 -14.65 -7.00 15.04
N ASP A 13 -15.34 -7.53 14.03
CA ASP A 13 -16.10 -8.76 14.10
C ASP A 13 -15.19 -9.97 14.39
N ASP A 14 -14.07 -10.08 13.65
CA ASP A 14 -13.06 -11.12 13.84
C ASP A 14 -12.47 -11.10 15.27
N ALA A 15 -12.26 -9.90 15.83
CA ALA A 15 -11.80 -9.71 17.19
C ALA A 15 -12.88 -9.94 18.26
N GLY A 16 -14.15 -10.08 17.90
CA GLY A 16 -15.28 -10.14 18.83
C GLY A 16 -15.51 -8.82 19.57
N LEU A 17 -15.16 -7.69 18.94
CA LEU A 17 -15.25 -6.35 19.51
C LEU A 17 -16.20 -5.47 18.67
N ASN A 18 -16.48 -4.28 19.17
CA ASN A 18 -17.20 -3.25 18.45
C ASN A 18 -16.49 -1.89 18.57
N ILE A 19 -16.91 -0.91 17.80
CA ILE A 19 -16.26 0.40 17.80
C ILE A 19 -16.27 1.10 19.16
N GLY A 20 -17.23 0.82 20.01
CA GLY A 20 -17.31 1.35 21.37
C GLY A 20 -16.23 0.82 22.32
N ASN A 21 -15.52 -0.27 21.93
CA ASN A 21 -14.39 -0.79 22.68
C ASN A 21 -13.07 -0.11 22.31
N MET A 22 -13.05 0.65 21.20
CA MET A 22 -11.83 1.30 20.71
C MET A 22 -11.57 2.61 21.45
N GLU A 23 -10.31 2.84 21.81
CA GLU A 23 -9.87 4.04 22.51
C GLU A 23 -9.20 5.07 21.60
N ALA A 24 -8.69 4.62 20.44
CA ALA A 24 -8.17 5.47 19.39
C ALA A 24 -8.26 4.80 18.02
N PHE A 25 -8.22 5.61 16.96
CA PHE A 25 -8.28 5.17 15.58
C PHE A 25 -7.14 5.75 14.76
N TYR A 26 -6.37 4.90 14.10
CA TYR A 26 -5.24 5.27 13.23
C TYR A 26 -5.58 4.92 11.79
N CYS A 27 -5.67 5.92 10.93
CA CYS A 27 -6.06 5.78 9.53
C CYS A 27 -4.93 6.19 8.59
N GLY A 28 -4.51 5.28 7.73
CA GLY A 28 -3.55 5.53 6.66
C GLY A 28 -4.25 5.74 5.33
N ASN A 29 -4.06 6.92 4.73
CA ASN A 29 -4.50 7.24 3.38
C ASN A 29 -3.55 8.27 2.77
N LEU A 30 -3.13 8.08 1.51
CA LEU A 30 -2.24 9.00 0.80
C LEU A 30 -3.00 9.92 -0.14
N GLY A 31 -3.85 9.36 -0.99
CA GLY A 31 -4.48 10.11 -2.08
C GLY A 31 -5.46 11.19 -1.62
N GLN A 32 -6.04 11.01 -0.44
CA GLN A 32 -6.99 11.94 0.17
C GLN A 32 -6.54 12.35 1.59
N ALA A 33 -5.23 12.48 1.82
CA ALA A 33 -4.66 12.73 3.14
C ALA A 33 -5.27 13.97 3.84
N ASN A 34 -5.66 15.00 3.08
CA ASN A 34 -6.27 16.23 3.60
C ASN A 34 -7.80 16.13 3.81
N ALA A 35 -8.42 14.99 3.50
CA ALA A 35 -9.89 14.83 3.52
C ALA A 35 -10.40 14.17 4.80
N MET A 36 -9.60 14.09 5.86
CA MET A 36 -9.97 13.49 7.15
C MET A 36 -10.62 12.10 6.99
N VAL A 37 -9.94 11.23 6.24
CA VAL A 37 -10.50 9.92 5.85
C VAL A 37 -10.86 9.08 7.07
N GLY A 38 -10.04 9.08 8.11
CA GLY A 38 -10.33 8.37 9.36
C GLY A 38 -11.61 8.82 10.02
N GLN A 39 -11.86 10.12 10.12
CA GLN A 39 -13.10 10.64 10.69
C GLN A 39 -14.33 10.27 9.84
N ARG A 40 -14.18 10.23 8.52
CA ARG A 40 -15.25 9.82 7.60
C ARG A 40 -15.56 8.32 7.72
N ILE A 41 -14.54 7.48 7.94
CA ILE A 41 -14.73 6.06 8.24
C ILE A 41 -15.44 5.91 9.58
N LEU A 42 -14.97 6.64 10.61
CA LEU A 42 -15.59 6.60 11.94
C LEU A 42 -17.06 7.03 11.91
N GLN A 43 -17.41 7.97 11.02
CA GLN A 43 -18.80 8.37 10.80
C GLN A 43 -19.68 7.21 10.31
N GLU A 44 -19.15 6.33 9.46
CA GLU A 44 -19.88 5.16 8.93
C GLU A 44 -20.01 4.03 9.95
N ILE A 45 -18.98 3.81 10.79
CA ILE A 45 -18.94 2.67 11.72
C ILE A 45 -19.39 3.01 13.14
N GLY A 46 -19.51 4.32 13.48
CA GLY A 46 -19.99 4.80 14.76
C GLY A 46 -19.17 5.97 15.31
N GLN A 47 -19.83 7.09 15.57
CA GLN A 47 -19.23 8.32 16.09
C GLN A 47 -19.04 8.25 17.61
N THR A 48 -17.98 7.62 18.07
CA THR A 48 -17.69 7.41 19.51
C THR A 48 -16.95 8.58 20.16
N GLY A 49 -16.41 9.52 19.36
CA GLY A 49 -15.62 10.64 19.88
C GLY A 49 -14.18 10.28 20.24
N ILE A 50 -13.69 9.10 19.88
CA ILE A 50 -12.31 8.70 20.11
C ILE A 50 -11.33 9.54 19.27
N PRO A 51 -10.08 9.69 19.71
CA PRO A 51 -9.04 10.33 18.91
C PRO A 51 -8.83 9.63 17.58
N VAL A 52 -8.71 10.42 16.51
CA VAL A 52 -8.39 9.91 15.15
C VAL A 52 -7.09 10.53 14.67
N VAL A 53 -6.14 9.67 14.30
CA VAL A 53 -4.86 10.07 13.70
C VAL A 53 -4.87 9.65 12.23
N ASN A 54 -4.78 10.63 11.30
CA ASN A 54 -4.60 10.35 9.88
C ASN A 54 -3.12 10.37 9.54
N CYS A 55 -2.63 9.31 8.89
CA CYS A 55 -1.24 9.12 8.49
C CYS A 55 -1.10 9.17 6.97
N ALA A 56 0.00 9.78 6.49
CA ALA A 56 0.40 9.72 5.09
C ALA A 56 1.92 9.56 5.01
N ASN A 57 2.38 8.50 4.34
CA ASN A 57 3.80 8.18 4.18
C ASN A 57 4.03 7.39 2.89
N ALA A 58 3.59 7.94 1.75
CA ALA A 58 3.67 7.30 0.45
C ALA A 58 3.22 5.81 0.50
N CYS A 59 3.97 4.90 -0.09
CA CYS A 59 3.65 3.47 -0.12
C CYS A 59 3.66 2.81 1.28
N ALA A 60 4.29 3.43 2.28
CA ALA A 60 4.35 2.94 3.66
C ALA A 60 3.21 3.47 4.56
N THR A 61 2.22 4.14 3.99
CA THR A 61 1.14 4.81 4.73
C THR A 61 0.39 3.86 5.67
N GLY A 62 -0.05 2.70 5.20
CA GLY A 62 -0.75 1.70 6.02
C GLY A 62 0.13 1.14 7.14
N ALA A 63 1.40 0.81 6.82
CA ALA A 63 2.37 0.36 7.81
C ALA A 63 2.67 1.44 8.86
N THR A 64 2.64 2.72 8.48
CA THR A 64 2.79 3.84 9.42
C THR A 64 1.60 3.92 10.38
N ALA A 65 0.37 3.83 9.89
CA ALA A 65 -0.80 3.81 10.75
C ALA A 65 -0.76 2.65 11.76
N PHE A 66 -0.39 1.46 11.31
CA PHE A 66 -0.20 0.30 12.18
C PHE A 66 0.91 0.53 13.22
N ARG A 67 2.06 1.09 12.81
CA ARG A 67 3.16 1.39 13.71
C ARG A 67 2.76 2.40 14.80
N GLU A 68 2.05 3.46 14.45
CA GLU A 68 1.57 4.45 15.41
C GLU A 68 0.57 3.85 16.40
N ALA A 69 -0.36 3.02 15.93
CA ALA A 69 -1.26 2.23 16.77
C ALA A 69 -0.48 1.34 17.75
N TRP A 70 0.48 0.56 17.26
CA TRP A 70 1.34 -0.27 18.09
C TRP A 70 2.15 0.54 19.11
N THR A 71 2.69 1.70 18.68
CA THR A 71 3.47 2.57 19.56
C THR A 71 2.62 3.11 20.69
N SER A 72 1.38 3.51 20.43
CA SER A 72 0.47 4.01 21.45
C SER A 72 0.11 2.97 22.53
N ILE A 73 -0.10 1.72 22.10
CA ILE A 73 -0.28 0.58 23.02
C ILE A 73 0.99 0.36 23.84
N LYS A 74 2.15 0.30 23.21
CA LYS A 74 3.45 0.08 23.90
C LYS A 74 3.79 1.20 24.88
N ALA A 75 3.36 2.43 24.58
CA ALA A 75 3.53 3.58 25.47
C ALA A 75 2.52 3.61 26.64
N GLY A 76 1.54 2.69 26.67
CA GLY A 76 0.50 2.64 27.68
C GLY A 76 -0.53 3.77 27.59
N LEU A 77 -0.68 4.37 26.40
CA LEU A 77 -1.68 5.42 26.18
C LEU A 77 -3.09 4.82 26.02
N TYR A 78 -3.17 3.65 25.42
CA TYR A 78 -4.41 2.93 25.13
C TYR A 78 -4.19 1.43 25.31
N ASP A 79 -5.27 0.71 25.61
CA ASP A 79 -5.27 -0.75 25.67
C ASP A 79 -5.77 -1.40 24.38
N VAL A 80 -6.73 -0.76 23.70
CA VAL A 80 -7.33 -1.27 22.47
C VAL A 80 -7.48 -0.15 21.44
N VAL A 81 -6.89 -0.34 20.27
CA VAL A 81 -6.96 0.65 19.19
C VAL A 81 -7.26 0.00 17.84
N LEU A 82 -7.82 0.77 16.92
CA LEU A 82 -8.09 0.34 15.56
C LEU A 82 -7.08 0.99 14.60
N ALA A 83 -6.49 0.18 13.72
CA ALA A 83 -5.65 0.67 12.62
C ALA A 83 -6.26 0.27 11.27
N VAL A 84 -6.41 1.21 10.35
CA VAL A 84 -6.94 0.98 9.00
C VAL A 84 -6.03 1.62 7.97
N GLY A 85 -5.68 0.87 6.93
CA GLY A 85 -5.11 1.42 5.70
C GLY A 85 -6.15 1.34 4.59
N VAL A 86 -6.40 2.44 3.91
CA VAL A 86 -7.37 2.49 2.81
C VAL A 86 -6.86 3.38 1.69
N GLU A 87 -6.99 2.93 0.44
CA GLU A 87 -6.63 3.74 -0.71
C GLU A 87 -7.59 3.52 -1.87
N GLN A 88 -7.89 4.62 -2.55
CA GLN A 88 -8.55 4.62 -3.84
C GLN A 88 -7.60 5.27 -4.85
N MET A 89 -6.89 4.44 -5.59
CA MET A 89 -5.78 4.89 -6.44
C MET A 89 -6.26 5.49 -7.74
N GLY A 90 -7.39 5.04 -8.27
CA GLY A 90 -7.86 5.44 -9.59
C GLY A 90 -6.80 5.18 -10.67
N THR A 91 -6.84 5.95 -11.74
CA THR A 91 -5.91 5.80 -12.87
C THR A 91 -4.64 6.67 -12.76
N GLY A 92 -4.53 7.52 -11.74
CA GLY A 92 -3.53 8.60 -11.73
C GLY A 92 -2.54 8.63 -10.57
N LEU A 93 -2.75 7.88 -9.50
CA LEU A 93 -1.91 8.04 -8.29
C LEU A 93 -0.46 7.58 -8.50
N LEU A 94 -0.21 6.57 -9.33
CA LEU A 94 1.13 6.07 -9.66
C LEU A 94 1.64 6.56 -11.03
N GLY A 95 0.77 7.15 -11.83
CA GLY A 95 1.08 7.67 -13.16
C GLY A 95 1.52 9.10 -13.10
N GLY A 96 2.67 9.39 -12.60
CA GLY A 96 3.43 10.64 -12.63
C GLY A 96 2.62 11.95 -12.78
N ALA A 97 3.09 13.03 -12.27
CA ALA A 97 2.65 14.40 -12.53
C ALA A 97 1.42 14.93 -11.77
N GLY A 98 0.92 14.30 -10.71
CA GLY A 98 -0.25 14.85 -10.00
C GLY A 98 -0.13 15.00 -8.49
N GLY A 99 0.83 14.44 -7.87
CA GLY A 99 0.96 14.47 -6.42
C GLY A 99 2.25 15.16 -5.98
N GLY A 100 2.22 16.42 -5.75
CA GLY A 100 3.13 17.36 -5.15
C GLY A 100 4.32 16.94 -4.27
N VAL A 101 4.93 15.81 -4.51
CA VAL A 101 6.29 15.55 -4.09
C VAL A 101 7.17 16.08 -5.24
N GLY A 102 7.62 17.31 -5.11
CA GLY A 102 8.56 17.89 -6.06
C GLY A 102 9.82 17.04 -6.13
N ILE A 103 9.85 16.09 -7.04
CA ILE A 103 11.11 15.42 -7.38
C ILE A 103 12.00 16.50 -7.97
N PRO A 104 13.22 16.74 -7.42
CA PRO A 104 14.15 17.70 -7.99
C PRO A 104 14.34 17.44 -9.49
N LYS A 105 14.48 18.50 -10.27
CA LYS A 105 14.67 18.37 -11.74
C LYS A 105 15.84 17.45 -12.09
N GLU A 106 16.81 17.34 -11.23
CA GLU A 106 17.97 16.43 -11.33
C GLU A 106 17.56 14.95 -11.25
N GLY A 107 16.51 14.63 -10.53
CA GLY A 107 15.90 13.28 -10.50
C GLY A 107 15.02 12.97 -11.72
N LEU A 108 14.72 13.95 -12.55
CA LEU A 108 13.89 13.80 -13.76
C LEU A 108 14.68 13.36 -14.99
N LEU A 109 16.00 13.27 -14.92
CA LEU A 109 16.83 12.82 -16.07
C LEU A 109 16.69 11.32 -16.38
N GLY A 110 15.83 10.60 -15.68
CA GLY A 110 15.57 9.18 -15.96
C GLY A 110 14.16 8.70 -15.67
N SER A 111 13.41 9.28 -14.75
CA SER A 111 12.23 8.58 -14.30
C SER A 111 11.19 9.46 -13.61
N GLY A 112 10.22 9.90 -14.36
CA GLY A 112 9.00 10.49 -13.79
C GLY A 112 8.00 9.45 -13.23
N THR A 113 8.32 8.14 -13.29
CA THR A 113 7.38 7.08 -12.90
C THR A 113 8.01 6.12 -11.90
N MET A 114 7.20 5.57 -10.99
CA MET A 114 7.68 4.64 -9.97
C MET A 114 8.37 3.39 -10.55
N PRO A 115 7.90 2.75 -11.63
CA PRO A 115 8.62 1.63 -12.23
C PRO A 115 10.07 1.96 -12.63
N ALA A 116 10.33 3.18 -13.09
CA ALA A 116 11.67 3.62 -13.47
C ALA A 116 12.56 3.88 -12.24
N VAL A 117 12.02 4.51 -11.18
CA VAL A 117 12.75 4.71 -9.91
C VAL A 117 13.22 3.37 -9.33
N PHE A 118 12.33 2.38 -9.29
CA PHE A 118 12.70 1.05 -8.80
C PHE A 118 13.60 0.28 -9.77
N ALA A 119 13.49 0.54 -11.08
CA ALA A 119 14.41 -0.01 -12.07
C ALA A 119 15.85 0.50 -11.85
N GLU A 120 16.02 1.80 -11.61
CA GLU A 120 17.33 2.39 -11.30
C GLU A 120 17.93 1.78 -10.01
N ALA A 121 17.13 1.67 -8.96
CA ALA A 121 17.55 1.01 -7.72
C ALA A 121 17.94 -0.47 -7.96
N GLY A 122 17.17 -1.19 -8.79
CA GLY A 122 17.47 -2.56 -9.18
C GLY A 122 18.76 -2.68 -9.99
N MET A 123 19.00 -1.76 -10.90
CA MET A 123 20.23 -1.72 -11.68
C MET A 123 21.47 -1.43 -10.81
N GLU A 124 21.35 -0.52 -9.85
CA GLU A 124 22.42 -0.26 -8.90
C GLU A 124 22.70 -1.49 -8.01
N HIS A 125 21.63 -2.18 -7.58
CA HIS A 125 21.78 -3.45 -6.86
C HIS A 125 22.49 -4.51 -7.73
N ALA A 126 22.08 -4.63 -8.99
CA ALA A 126 22.69 -5.57 -9.93
C ALA A 126 24.17 -5.26 -10.16
N ARG A 127 24.54 -3.98 -10.27
CA ARG A 127 25.93 -3.53 -10.41
C ARG A 127 26.78 -3.91 -9.19
N ASN A 128 26.24 -3.78 -7.99
CA ASN A 128 26.99 -4.02 -6.76
C ASN A 128 27.06 -5.51 -6.38
N PHE A 129 26.04 -6.30 -6.72
CA PHE A 129 25.88 -7.68 -6.22
C PHE A 129 25.74 -8.73 -7.33
N GLY A 130 25.79 -8.34 -8.60
CA GLY A 130 25.66 -9.28 -9.71
C GLY A 130 24.26 -9.88 -9.90
N THR A 131 23.21 -9.26 -9.35
CA THR A 131 21.84 -9.73 -9.49
C THR A 131 21.40 -9.67 -10.95
N THR A 132 20.81 -10.74 -11.44
CA THR A 132 20.40 -10.87 -12.84
C THR A 132 18.94 -10.47 -13.05
N PHE A 133 18.58 -10.16 -14.30
CA PHE A 133 17.20 -9.92 -14.72
C PHE A 133 16.27 -11.09 -14.36
N GLU A 134 16.73 -12.32 -14.55
CA GLU A 134 15.98 -13.52 -14.19
C GLU A 134 15.68 -13.60 -12.68
N GLN A 135 16.62 -13.17 -11.83
CA GLN A 135 16.39 -13.16 -10.37
C GLN A 135 15.30 -12.17 -9.96
N PHE A 136 15.24 -11.00 -10.59
CA PHE A 136 14.12 -10.07 -10.40
C PHE A 136 12.80 -10.67 -10.89
N ALA A 137 12.80 -11.32 -12.06
CA ALA A 137 11.62 -11.98 -12.60
C ALA A 137 11.08 -13.10 -11.70
N LYS A 138 11.97 -13.88 -11.07
CA LYS A 138 11.58 -14.94 -10.12
C LYS A 138 10.82 -14.42 -8.90
N ILE A 139 11.08 -13.19 -8.46
CA ILE A 139 10.31 -12.58 -7.37
C ILE A 139 8.85 -12.36 -7.82
N SER A 140 8.66 -11.87 -9.05
CA SER A 140 7.33 -11.71 -9.63
C SER A 140 6.60 -13.06 -9.75
N VAL A 141 7.25 -14.08 -10.30
CA VAL A 141 6.70 -15.44 -10.39
C VAL A 141 6.21 -15.93 -9.02
N LYS A 142 7.06 -15.82 -7.99
CA LYS A 142 6.69 -16.21 -6.62
C LYS A 142 5.47 -15.43 -6.12
N ASN A 143 5.42 -14.12 -6.36
CA ASN A 143 4.31 -13.29 -5.88
C ASN A 143 3.01 -13.61 -6.62
N HIS A 144 3.05 -13.87 -7.93
CA HIS A 144 1.90 -14.32 -8.70
C HIS A 144 1.42 -15.71 -8.24
N HIS A 145 2.34 -16.64 -7.95
CA HIS A 145 1.98 -17.92 -7.35
C HIS A 145 1.25 -17.74 -6.02
N HIS A 146 1.78 -16.95 -5.10
CA HIS A 146 1.14 -16.70 -3.81
C HIS A 146 -0.22 -15.98 -3.95
N SER A 147 -0.39 -15.14 -4.98
CA SER A 147 -1.65 -14.46 -5.22
C SER A 147 -2.79 -15.39 -5.60
N THR A 148 -2.50 -16.56 -6.18
CA THR A 148 -3.53 -17.58 -6.47
C THR A 148 -4.15 -18.17 -5.20
N MET A 149 -3.45 -18.09 -4.07
CA MET A 149 -3.91 -18.58 -2.78
C MET A 149 -4.69 -17.54 -1.98
N ASN A 150 -4.73 -16.28 -2.45
CA ASN A 150 -5.45 -15.20 -1.79
C ASN A 150 -6.71 -14.82 -2.58
N PRO A 151 -7.92 -15.14 -2.08
CA PRO A 151 -9.18 -14.85 -2.77
C PRO A 151 -9.43 -13.35 -2.96
N LYS A 152 -8.73 -12.49 -2.23
CA LYS A 152 -8.82 -11.03 -2.34
C LYS A 152 -7.75 -10.42 -3.25
N ALA A 153 -6.81 -11.21 -3.78
CA ALA A 153 -5.79 -10.70 -4.69
C ALA A 153 -6.41 -10.27 -6.03
N ARG A 154 -5.90 -9.17 -6.60
CA ARG A 154 -6.36 -8.65 -7.89
C ARG A 154 -6.10 -9.62 -9.04
N TYR A 155 -4.94 -10.29 -9.01
CA TYR A 155 -4.58 -11.33 -9.97
C TYR A 155 -4.46 -12.67 -9.24
N GLN A 156 -5.14 -13.68 -9.76
CA GLN A 156 -5.18 -15.04 -9.19
C GLN A 156 -4.78 -16.05 -10.26
N ILE A 157 -3.73 -15.75 -11.01
CA ILE A 157 -3.28 -16.54 -12.16
C ILE A 157 -1.80 -16.83 -11.99
N GLU A 158 -1.43 -18.10 -12.16
CA GLU A 158 -0.03 -18.50 -12.27
C GLU A 158 0.62 -17.80 -13.47
N THR A 159 1.81 -17.29 -13.25
CA THR A 159 2.55 -16.58 -14.27
C THR A 159 3.96 -17.16 -14.37
N PRO A 160 4.27 -17.96 -15.39
CA PRO A 160 5.56 -18.61 -15.52
C PRO A 160 6.69 -17.62 -15.83
N LEU A 161 7.92 -18.02 -15.55
CA LEU A 161 9.10 -17.16 -15.65
C LEU A 161 9.32 -16.57 -17.04
N ASP A 162 9.13 -17.38 -18.07
CA ASP A 162 9.27 -16.94 -19.46
C ASP A 162 8.23 -15.88 -19.85
N GLU A 163 7.00 -16.00 -19.35
CA GLU A 163 5.97 -14.97 -19.54
C GLU A 163 6.36 -13.65 -18.86
N VAL A 164 6.85 -13.70 -17.63
CA VAL A 164 7.32 -12.51 -16.91
C VAL A 164 8.47 -11.85 -17.65
N MET A 165 9.45 -12.62 -18.10
CA MET A 165 10.66 -12.08 -18.76
C MET A 165 10.36 -11.52 -20.17
N ASN A 166 9.39 -12.07 -20.87
CA ASN A 166 9.00 -11.64 -22.22
C ASN A 166 7.84 -10.64 -22.24
N ALA A 167 7.29 -10.27 -21.08
CA ALA A 167 6.26 -9.25 -21.01
C ALA A 167 6.79 -7.88 -21.47
N GLU A 168 5.85 -6.98 -21.81
CA GLU A 168 6.16 -5.61 -22.22
C GLU A 168 7.16 -4.96 -21.23
N MET A 169 8.28 -4.46 -21.73
CA MET A 169 9.27 -3.74 -20.94
C MET A 169 8.77 -2.34 -20.60
N ILE A 170 8.63 -2.06 -19.32
CA ILE A 170 8.21 -0.73 -18.83
C ILE A 170 9.44 0.15 -18.57
N SER A 171 10.40 -0.37 -17.80
CA SER A 171 11.70 0.27 -17.56
C SER A 171 12.69 -0.79 -17.09
N TYR A 172 13.74 -1.05 -17.89
CA TYR A 172 14.67 -2.14 -17.59
C TYR A 172 15.25 -2.06 -16.18
N PRO A 173 15.23 -3.14 -15.38
CA PRO A 173 14.82 -4.51 -15.74
C PRO A 173 13.33 -4.84 -15.53
N ASN A 174 12.47 -3.87 -15.24
CA ASN A 174 11.08 -4.11 -14.90
C ASN A 174 10.19 -4.26 -16.12
N THR A 175 9.69 -5.47 -16.33
CA THR A 175 8.58 -5.73 -17.25
C THR A 175 7.24 -5.39 -16.59
N LYS A 176 6.18 -5.32 -17.37
CA LYS A 176 4.82 -5.04 -16.92
C LYS A 176 4.35 -6.00 -15.81
N LEU A 177 4.71 -7.27 -15.90
CA LEU A 177 4.35 -8.29 -14.91
C LEU A 177 5.20 -8.22 -13.63
N MET A 178 6.28 -7.45 -13.61
CA MET A 178 7.04 -7.15 -12.41
C MET A 178 6.53 -5.89 -11.68
N CYS A 179 5.66 -5.11 -12.31
CA CYS A 179 5.14 -3.88 -11.74
C CYS A 179 3.89 -4.16 -10.90
N SER A 180 3.75 -3.43 -9.78
CA SER A 180 2.51 -3.41 -9.01
C SER A 180 1.37 -2.80 -9.82
N VAL A 181 0.17 -3.28 -9.60
CA VAL A 181 -1.04 -2.79 -10.24
C VAL A 181 -1.74 -1.75 -9.36
N ASN A 182 -2.37 -0.75 -10.00
CA ASN A 182 -3.24 0.18 -9.31
C ASN A 182 -4.54 -0.53 -8.90
N VAL A 183 -4.83 -0.54 -7.61
CA VAL A 183 -6.05 -1.12 -7.05
C VAL A 183 -6.62 -0.23 -5.97
N ASP A 184 -7.92 -0.28 -5.81
CA ASP A 184 -8.61 0.26 -4.65
C ASP A 184 -8.71 -0.84 -3.60
N GLY A 185 -8.52 -0.50 -2.33
CA GLY A 185 -8.59 -1.50 -1.28
C GLY A 185 -8.43 -0.92 0.11
N ALA A 186 -8.77 -1.74 1.09
CA ALA A 186 -8.57 -1.44 2.51
C ALA A 186 -8.22 -2.71 3.29
N ALA A 187 -7.52 -2.51 4.41
CA ALA A 187 -7.25 -3.52 5.42
C ALA A 187 -7.26 -2.88 6.82
N ALA A 188 -7.66 -3.65 7.82
CA ALA A 188 -7.70 -3.20 9.20
C ALA A 188 -7.10 -4.27 10.13
#